data_77b607fd86b538b1d6a13bebae0e4d71
#
_entry.id   77b607fd86b538b1d6a13bebae0e4d71
#
_cell.length_a   1.000
_cell.length_b   1.000
_cell.length_c   1.000
_cell.angle_alpha   90.00
_cell.angle_beta   90.00
_cell.angle_gamma   90.00
#
_symmetry.space_group_name_H-M   'P 1'
#
loop_
_entity.id
_entity.type
_entity.pdbx_description
1 polymer ?
#
loop_
_entity_poly.entity_id
_entity_poly.type
_entity_poly.pdbx_seq_one_letter_code
_entity_poly.pdbx_strand_id
1 'polypeptide(L)'
;MKNLLKLLSPFAPDQSGASAVLYELGGLIVICDAGGCAGNVCGFDEPRWFTKKSAVFSAGLRDMDAILGRDDRLIEKLSKACEQISPAFTAIIGTPVPAVIATDMRALKRMAEKKTGLPCITAECTGTNYYDSGSEPVWI
;
A
#
# COMPACT_ATOMS: atom_id res chain seq x y z
N MET A 1 25.95 -4.15 -21.69
CA MET A 1 25.04 -4.85 -20.77
C MET A 1 25.62 -5.23 -19.41
N LYS A 2 26.91 -5.09 -19.15
CA LYS A 2 27.53 -5.44 -17.84
C LYS A 2 26.98 -4.63 -16.65
N ASN A 3 26.41 -3.46 -16.87
CA ASN A 3 25.93 -2.59 -15.78
C ASN A 3 24.41 -2.66 -15.55
N LEU A 4 23.65 -3.26 -16.46
CA LEU A 4 22.20 -3.31 -16.36
C LEU A 4 21.75 -4.15 -15.16
N LEU A 5 22.41 -5.27 -14.91
CA LEU A 5 22.13 -6.16 -13.76
C LEU A 5 22.51 -5.56 -12.40
N LYS A 6 23.40 -4.56 -12.37
CA LYS A 6 23.78 -3.85 -11.13
C LYS A 6 22.86 -2.70 -10.77
N LEU A 7 22.04 -2.28 -11.72
CA LEU A 7 21.15 -1.12 -11.60
C LEU A 7 19.67 -1.50 -11.73
N LEU A 8 19.34 -2.78 -11.77
CA LEU A 8 17.96 -3.23 -11.80
C LEU A 8 17.34 -3.01 -10.41
N SER A 9 16.52 -1.98 -10.31
CA SER A 9 15.71 -1.75 -9.12
C SER A 9 14.53 -2.72 -9.08
N PRO A 10 13.94 -2.98 -7.90
CA PRO A 10 12.68 -3.69 -7.79
C PRO A 10 11.57 -2.99 -8.60
N PHE A 11 10.55 -3.75 -8.97
CA PHE A 11 9.37 -3.17 -9.62
C PHE A 11 8.70 -2.18 -8.67
N ALA A 12 8.37 -0.99 -9.18
CA ALA A 12 7.77 0.06 -8.38
C ALA A 12 8.51 0.31 -7.05
N PRO A 13 9.76 0.80 -7.09
CA PRO A 13 10.64 0.87 -5.92
C PRO A 13 10.10 1.75 -4.79
N ASP A 14 9.32 2.78 -5.10
CA ASP A 14 8.65 3.63 -4.12
C ASP A 14 7.61 2.86 -3.29
N GLN A 15 6.82 2.02 -3.92
CA GLN A 15 5.84 1.16 -3.23
C GLN A 15 6.53 0.09 -2.37
N SER A 16 7.59 -0.51 -2.89
CA SER A 16 8.38 -1.51 -2.18
C SER A 16 9.04 -0.92 -0.94
N GLY A 17 9.57 0.31 -1.03
CA GLY A 17 10.14 1.04 0.10
C GLY A 17 9.12 1.30 1.19
N ALA A 18 7.97 1.87 0.84
CA ALA A 18 6.88 2.13 1.78
C ALA A 18 6.36 0.83 2.43
N SER A 19 6.17 -0.22 1.63
CA SER A 19 5.70 -1.52 2.12
C SER A 19 6.67 -2.15 3.11
N ALA A 20 7.97 -2.13 2.82
CA ALA A 20 9.00 -2.73 3.66
C ALA A 20 9.05 -2.07 5.04
N VAL A 21 9.01 -0.74 5.10
CA VAL A 21 9.04 0.01 6.35
C VAL A 21 7.76 -0.22 7.16
N LEU A 22 6.59 -0.06 6.54
CA LEU A 22 5.30 -0.21 7.22
C LEU A 22 5.05 -1.63 7.73
N TYR A 23 5.53 -2.63 6.99
CA TYR A 23 5.46 -4.02 7.41
C TYR A 23 6.26 -4.28 8.69
N GLU A 24 7.48 -3.72 8.78
CA GLU A 24 8.30 -3.84 9.98
C GLU A 24 7.63 -3.28 11.23
N LEU A 25 6.84 -2.23 11.07
CA LEU A 25 6.13 -1.58 12.17
C LEU A 25 4.89 -2.37 12.65
N GLY A 26 4.51 -3.44 11.97
CA GLY A 26 3.41 -4.32 12.43
C GLY A 26 2.02 -3.81 12.10
N GLY A 27 1.86 -3.05 11.02
CA GLY A 27 0.58 -2.51 10.57
C GLY A 27 -0.22 -3.45 9.67
N LEU A 28 -1.47 -3.08 9.42
CA LEU A 28 -2.27 -3.64 8.33
C LEU A 28 -2.12 -2.73 7.12
N ILE A 29 -1.52 -3.26 6.06
CA ILE A 29 -1.16 -2.51 4.85
C ILE A 29 -2.12 -2.87 3.73
N VAL A 30 -2.67 -1.84 3.07
CA VAL A 30 -3.45 -2.01 1.84
C VAL A 30 -2.72 -1.32 0.69
N ILE A 31 -2.37 -2.08 -0.31
CA ILE A 31 -1.84 -1.56 -1.57
C ILE A 31 -3.04 -1.24 -2.47
N CYS A 32 -3.19 0.04 -2.79
CA CYS A 32 -4.30 0.54 -3.60
C CYS A 32 -4.02 0.27 -5.08
N ASP A 33 -4.32 -0.93 -5.53
CA ASP A 33 -4.03 -1.41 -6.88
C ASP A 33 -5.14 -2.31 -7.43
N ALA A 34 -4.96 -2.79 -8.65
CA ALA A 34 -5.82 -3.79 -9.28
C ALA A 34 -5.36 -5.25 -9.00
N GLY A 35 -4.29 -5.44 -8.23
CA GLY A 35 -3.72 -6.74 -7.84
C GLY A 35 -2.27 -6.97 -8.28
N GLY A 36 -1.81 -6.34 -9.37
CA GLY A 36 -0.48 -6.56 -9.93
C GLY A 36 0.65 -6.01 -9.06
N CYS A 37 0.51 -4.79 -8.57
CA CYS A 37 1.53 -4.15 -7.73
C CYS A 37 1.68 -4.86 -6.39
N ALA A 38 0.58 -5.24 -5.75
CA ALA A 38 0.61 -6.03 -4.53
C ALA A 38 1.26 -7.40 -4.75
N GLY A 39 0.98 -8.06 -5.89
CA GLY A 39 1.59 -9.33 -6.27
C GLY A 39 3.11 -9.23 -6.40
N ASN A 40 3.63 -8.15 -6.98
CA ASN A 40 5.07 -7.92 -7.08
C ASN A 40 5.72 -7.73 -5.71
N VAL A 41 5.17 -6.86 -4.87
CA VAL A 41 5.68 -6.64 -3.51
C VAL A 41 5.66 -7.95 -2.71
N CYS A 42 4.55 -8.68 -2.72
CA CYS A 42 4.42 -9.93 -1.99
C CYS A 42 5.33 -11.05 -2.51
N GLY A 43 5.60 -11.09 -3.82
CA GLY A 43 6.35 -12.16 -4.45
C GLY A 43 7.87 -11.98 -4.41
N PHE A 44 8.36 -10.75 -4.43
CA PHE A 44 9.78 -10.48 -4.68
C PHE A 44 10.48 -9.67 -3.60
N ASP A 45 9.77 -8.80 -2.92
CA ASP A 45 10.41 -7.74 -2.16
C ASP A 45 10.47 -7.98 -0.65
N GLU A 46 9.76 -9.00 -0.11
CA GLU A 46 9.64 -9.10 1.33
C GLU A 46 9.66 -10.54 1.87
N PRO A 47 10.84 -11.16 1.99
CA PRO A 47 10.97 -12.53 2.52
C PRO A 47 10.63 -12.66 4.01
N ARG A 48 10.57 -11.55 4.77
CA ARG A 48 10.27 -11.54 6.20
C ARG A 48 8.81 -11.81 6.55
N TRP A 49 7.92 -11.84 5.58
CA TRP A 49 6.47 -11.99 5.75
C TRP A 49 6.05 -13.31 6.39
N PHE A 50 6.90 -14.31 6.30
CA PHE A 50 6.65 -15.61 6.93
C PHE A 50 6.85 -15.62 8.44
N THR A 51 7.47 -14.60 9.02
CA THR A 51 7.88 -14.57 10.43
C THR A 51 7.20 -13.49 11.26
N LYS A 52 6.50 -12.53 10.63
CA LYS A 52 5.86 -11.39 11.32
C LYS A 52 4.35 -11.40 11.23
N LYS A 53 3.70 -10.87 12.25
CA LYS A 53 2.24 -10.69 12.32
C LYS A 53 1.77 -9.39 11.67
N SER A 54 2.28 -9.06 10.50
CA SER A 54 1.76 -7.97 9.70
C SER A 54 0.92 -8.54 8.55
N ALA A 55 0.02 -7.75 8.02
CA ALA A 55 -0.81 -8.18 6.90
C ALA A 55 -0.74 -7.17 5.76
N VAL A 56 -0.63 -7.69 4.55
CA VAL A 56 -0.65 -6.89 3.32
C VAL A 56 -1.76 -7.39 2.42
N PHE A 57 -2.59 -6.47 1.95
CA PHE A 57 -3.72 -6.75 1.09
C PHE A 57 -3.68 -5.90 -0.17
N SER A 58 -4.13 -6.47 -1.28
CA SER A 58 -4.49 -5.69 -2.46
C SER A 58 -5.90 -5.10 -2.27
N ALA A 59 -6.09 -3.84 -2.62
CA ALA A 59 -7.42 -3.25 -2.71
C ALA A 59 -8.28 -3.97 -3.76
N GLY A 60 -7.63 -4.52 -4.79
CA GLY A 60 -8.30 -5.25 -5.85
C GLY A 60 -9.28 -4.37 -6.62
N LEU A 61 -8.86 -3.15 -6.97
CA LEU A 61 -9.68 -2.20 -7.71
C LEU A 61 -10.15 -2.79 -9.04
N ARG A 62 -11.39 -2.56 -9.37
CA ARG A 62 -12.00 -2.94 -10.65
C ARG A 62 -12.40 -1.69 -11.43
N ASP A 63 -12.68 -1.86 -12.71
CA ASP A 63 -13.08 -0.78 -13.62
C ASP A 63 -14.20 0.08 -13.04
N MET A 64 -15.22 -0.55 -12.45
CA MET A 64 -16.33 0.14 -11.83
C MET A 64 -15.94 0.91 -10.56
N ASP A 65 -14.95 0.43 -9.81
CA ASP A 65 -14.44 1.15 -8.64
C ASP A 65 -13.71 2.42 -9.08
N ALA A 66 -12.94 2.33 -10.18
CA ALA A 66 -12.24 3.48 -10.77
C ALA A 66 -13.22 4.52 -11.37
N ILE A 67 -14.25 4.07 -12.06
CA ILE A 67 -15.24 4.96 -12.73
C ILE A 67 -16.14 5.67 -11.70
N LEU A 68 -16.58 4.95 -10.66
CA LEU A 68 -17.54 5.45 -9.68
C LEU A 68 -16.91 6.04 -8.42
N GLY A 69 -15.58 5.94 -8.25
CA GLY A 69 -14.89 6.42 -7.05
C GLY A 69 -15.38 5.72 -5.78
N ARG A 70 -15.42 4.39 -5.77
CA ARG A 70 -15.97 3.60 -4.66
C ARG A 70 -15.00 3.40 -3.50
N ASP A 71 -14.54 4.48 -2.93
CA ASP A 71 -13.64 4.49 -1.77
C ASP A 71 -14.29 3.87 -0.53
N ASP A 72 -15.61 4.00 -0.39
CA ASP A 72 -16.44 3.39 0.65
C ASP A 72 -16.22 1.88 0.75
N ARG A 73 -16.16 1.19 -0.38
CA ARG A 73 -15.95 -0.25 -0.46
C ARG A 73 -14.57 -0.67 0.01
N LEU A 74 -13.55 0.12 -0.33
CA LEU A 74 -12.19 -0.11 0.16
C LEU A 74 -12.14 -0.01 1.67
N ILE A 75 -12.73 1.04 2.23
CA ILE A 75 -12.75 1.30 3.68
C ILE A 75 -13.56 0.23 4.43
N GLU A 76 -14.64 -0.27 3.84
CA GLU A 76 -15.40 -1.37 4.43
C GLU A 76 -14.58 -2.67 4.53
N LYS A 77 -13.84 -3.01 3.46
CA LYS A 77 -12.94 -4.18 3.46
C LYS A 77 -11.82 -4.02 4.50
N LEU A 78 -11.23 -2.81 4.56
CA LEU A 78 -10.20 -2.49 5.55
C LEU A 78 -10.71 -2.67 6.98
N SER A 79 -11.90 -2.15 7.28
CA SER A 79 -12.52 -2.29 8.61
C SER A 79 -12.72 -3.76 9.01
N LYS A 80 -13.25 -4.58 8.09
CA LYS A 80 -13.41 -6.02 8.34
C LYS A 80 -12.08 -6.74 8.59
N ALA A 81 -11.04 -6.36 7.87
CA ALA A 81 -9.71 -6.92 8.08
C ALA A 81 -9.12 -6.51 9.44
N CYS A 82 -9.34 -5.26 9.87
CA CYS A 82 -8.94 -4.79 11.20
C CYS A 82 -9.59 -5.59 12.34
N GLU A 83 -10.86 -5.94 12.21
CA GLU A 83 -11.57 -6.76 13.20
C GLU A 83 -10.96 -8.15 13.38
N GLN A 84 -10.42 -8.73 12.30
CA GLN A 84 -9.82 -10.07 12.31
C GLN A 84 -8.38 -10.08 12.80
N ILE A 85 -7.61 -9.05 12.48
CA ILE A 85 -6.16 -8.99 12.69
C ILE A 85 -5.80 -8.20 13.94
N SER A 86 -6.63 -7.22 14.33
CA SER A 86 -6.38 -6.31 15.46
C SER A 86 -5.01 -5.61 15.34
N PRO A 87 -4.73 -4.89 14.25
CA PRO A 87 -3.44 -4.23 14.04
C PRO A 87 -3.30 -2.98 14.92
N ALA A 88 -2.08 -2.52 15.16
CA ALA A 88 -1.82 -1.29 15.90
C ALA A 88 -2.16 -0.02 15.08
N PHE A 89 -2.03 -0.10 13.76
CA PHE A 89 -2.33 0.98 12.81
C PHE A 89 -2.68 0.39 11.44
N THR A 90 -3.22 1.22 10.58
CA THR A 90 -3.48 0.88 9.17
C THR A 90 -2.61 1.72 8.24
N ALA A 91 -2.34 1.21 7.04
CA ALA A 91 -1.63 1.96 6.01
C ALA A 91 -2.24 1.74 4.63
N ILE A 92 -2.33 2.81 3.84
CA ILE A 92 -2.79 2.77 2.46
C ILE A 92 -1.67 3.26 1.56
N ILE A 93 -1.14 2.36 0.73
CA ILE A 93 -0.07 2.67 -0.21
C ILE A 93 -0.68 2.90 -1.58
N GLY A 94 -0.43 4.08 -2.14
CA GLY A 94 -0.77 4.42 -3.51
C GLY A 94 0.08 3.63 -4.51
N THR A 95 -0.42 3.57 -5.74
CA THR A 95 0.25 2.97 -6.90
C THR A 95 -0.04 3.84 -8.13
N PRO A 96 0.48 3.53 -9.31
CA PRO A 96 0.08 4.22 -10.52
C PRO A 96 -1.43 4.25 -10.78
N VAL A 97 -2.17 3.22 -10.34
CA VAL A 97 -3.63 3.14 -10.57
C VAL A 97 -4.37 4.28 -9.87
N PRO A 98 -4.31 4.47 -8.55
CA PRO A 98 -4.96 5.60 -7.89
C PRO A 98 -4.40 6.96 -8.34
N ALA A 99 -3.12 7.04 -8.71
CA ALA A 99 -2.53 8.26 -9.23
C ALA A 99 -3.18 8.69 -10.56
N VAL A 100 -3.43 7.75 -11.49
CA VAL A 100 -4.05 8.02 -12.78
C VAL A 100 -5.53 8.40 -12.64
N ILE A 101 -6.26 7.74 -11.75
CA ILE A 101 -7.69 8.04 -11.51
C ILE A 101 -7.91 9.18 -10.50
N ALA A 102 -6.84 9.87 -10.09
CA ALA A 102 -6.85 11.00 -9.17
C ALA A 102 -7.57 10.72 -7.83
N THR A 103 -7.31 9.57 -7.24
CA THR A 103 -7.84 9.20 -5.92
C THR A 103 -7.31 10.16 -4.84
N ASP A 104 -8.21 10.68 -4.01
CA ASP A 104 -7.83 11.53 -2.87
C ASP A 104 -7.36 10.68 -1.68
N MET A 105 -6.04 10.46 -1.59
CA MET A 105 -5.41 9.69 -0.52
C MET A 105 -5.67 10.29 0.87
N ARG A 106 -5.83 11.63 0.96
CA ARG A 106 -6.13 12.30 2.24
C ARG A 106 -7.56 12.05 2.68
N ALA A 107 -8.49 11.99 1.74
CA ALA A 107 -9.87 11.59 2.03
C ALA A 107 -9.92 10.14 2.49
N LEU A 108 -9.24 9.21 1.80
CA LEU A 108 -9.12 7.82 2.21
C LEU A 108 -8.58 7.67 3.63
N LYS A 109 -7.51 8.41 3.98
CA LYS A 109 -6.97 8.43 5.34
C LYS A 109 -8.04 8.78 6.38
N ARG A 110 -8.73 9.92 6.19
CA ARG A 110 -9.78 10.36 7.12
C ARG A 110 -10.92 9.36 7.24
N MET A 111 -11.32 8.74 6.14
CA MET A 111 -12.36 7.71 6.13
C MET A 111 -11.92 6.46 6.88
N ALA A 112 -10.67 6.01 6.67
CA ALA A 112 -10.08 4.86 7.35
C ALA A 112 -10.03 5.09 8.86
N GLU A 113 -9.45 6.21 9.31
CA GLU A 113 -9.36 6.58 10.72
C GLU A 113 -10.74 6.66 11.40
N LYS A 114 -11.70 7.30 10.73
CA LYS A 114 -13.08 7.40 11.24
C LYS A 114 -13.76 6.04 11.37
N LYS A 115 -13.52 5.14 10.42
CA LYS A 115 -14.20 3.83 10.37
C LYS A 115 -13.57 2.79 11.29
N THR A 116 -12.24 2.77 11.38
CA THR A 116 -11.50 1.76 12.17
C THR A 116 -11.18 2.21 13.58
N GLY A 117 -11.14 3.52 13.85
CA GLY A 117 -10.67 4.08 15.11
C GLY A 117 -9.15 3.97 15.31
N LEU A 118 -8.41 3.52 14.28
CA LEU A 118 -6.96 3.34 14.32
C LEU A 118 -6.27 4.45 13.54
N PRO A 119 -5.02 4.81 13.90
CA PRO A 119 -4.21 5.70 13.07
C PRO A 119 -4.04 5.12 11.66
N CYS A 120 -4.08 5.99 10.64
CA CYS A 120 -3.87 5.59 9.26
C CYS A 120 -2.74 6.39 8.62
N ILE A 121 -1.78 5.68 8.04
CA ILE A 121 -0.68 6.26 7.26
C ILE A 121 -1.02 6.14 5.78
N THR A 122 -0.77 7.18 5.00
CA THR A 122 -0.90 7.13 3.53
C THR A 122 0.43 7.44 2.88
N ALA A 123 0.85 6.61 1.94
CA ALA A 123 2.02 6.83 1.10
C ALA A 123 1.57 7.00 -0.35
N GLU A 124 1.82 8.18 -0.92
CA GLU A 124 1.48 8.51 -2.31
C GLU A 124 2.59 8.01 -3.24
N CYS A 125 2.60 6.72 -3.55
CA CYS A 125 3.54 6.12 -4.47
C CYS A 125 2.96 6.10 -5.89
N THR A 126 3.73 6.56 -6.86
CA THR A 126 3.32 6.61 -8.27
C THR A 126 3.93 5.50 -9.12
N GLY A 127 4.85 4.73 -8.55
CA GLY A 127 5.61 3.70 -9.25
C GLY A 127 6.81 4.22 -10.04
N THR A 128 7.09 5.52 -9.98
CA THR A 128 8.15 6.18 -10.76
C THR A 128 9.29 6.74 -9.93
N ASN A 129 9.13 6.77 -8.61
CA ASN A 129 10.14 7.26 -7.67
C ASN A 129 11.13 6.17 -7.28
N TYR A 130 12.26 6.56 -6.68
CA TYR A 130 13.24 5.62 -6.15
C TYR A 130 12.75 4.95 -4.86
N TYR A 131 13.40 3.85 -4.49
CA TYR A 131 13.10 3.09 -3.27
C TYR A 131 13.14 3.97 -2.02
N ASP A 132 14.15 4.81 -1.89
CA ASP A 132 14.33 5.71 -0.76
C ASP A 132 13.18 6.72 -0.66
N SER A 133 12.70 7.23 -1.81
CA SER A 133 11.55 8.12 -1.86
C SER A 133 10.25 7.46 -1.38
N GLY A 134 10.11 6.15 -1.59
CA GLY A 134 8.96 5.39 -1.12
C GLY A 134 8.96 5.15 0.39
N SER A 135 10.13 5.06 1.01
CA SER A 135 10.27 4.92 2.46
C SER A 135 10.20 6.25 3.21
N GLU A 136 10.60 7.36 2.57
CA GLU A 136 10.66 8.69 3.16
C GLU A 136 9.33 9.16 3.80
N PRO A 137 8.16 9.02 3.17
CA PRO A 137 6.89 9.46 3.75
C PRO A 137 6.48 8.73 5.03
N VAL A 138 7.11 7.62 5.34
CA VAL A 138 6.76 6.80 6.51
C VAL A 138 7.44 7.31 7.77
N TRP A 139 8.51 8.09 7.63
CA TRP A 139 9.30 8.61 8.75
C TRP A 139 8.83 9.99 9.24
N ILE A 140 7.84 10.59 8.57
CA ILE A 140 7.23 11.88 8.94
C ILE A 140 5.95 11.64 9.72
#